data_aeeec204be82dc2e8f1b7f83581ebc8b
#
_entry.id   aeeec204be82dc2e8f1b7f83581ebc8b
#
_cell.length_a   1.000
_cell.length_b   1.000
_cell.length_c   1.000
_cell.angle_alpha   90.00
_cell.angle_beta   90.00
_cell.angle_gamma   90.00
#
_symmetry.space_group_name_H-M   'P 1'
#
loop_
_entity.id
_entity.type
_entity.pdbx_description
1 polymer ?
#
loop_
_entity_poly.entity_id
_entity_poly.type
_entity_poly.pdbx_seq_one_letter_code
_entity_poly.pdbx_strand_id
1 'polypeptide(L)'
;MAEKHDTVRGLVLAGGGAKGSYQVGVYQALMELGWLPDVITGASVGSLNAALFVMGKVNEAADLWRSLDNHGVLELPEGKTPEELRDFLLETLRGGGLNTEPLGQTIDQYMDENAIRASHIRYGLVITEMNTLRSVQCTLDDIPQGQLKDYMLASSACFPALRPYEIDGVKYIDGGWRDNMPLELAAKMGATELIGVDVDGVGPT
;
A
#
# COMPACT_ATOMS: atom_id res chain seq x y z
N MET A 1 -5.15 -20.76 36.08
CA MET A 1 -6.10 -20.63 34.96
C MET A 1 -5.43 -19.67 34.00
N ALA A 2 -4.99 -20.14 32.83
CA ALA A 2 -4.44 -19.24 31.80
C ALA A 2 -5.60 -18.37 31.29
N GLU A 3 -5.46 -17.06 31.35
CA GLU A 3 -6.37 -16.12 30.70
C GLU A 3 -6.39 -16.48 29.20
N LYS A 4 -7.58 -16.80 28.72
CA LYS A 4 -7.81 -17.02 27.29
C LYS A 4 -7.75 -15.63 26.64
N HIS A 5 -6.55 -15.18 26.26
CA HIS A 5 -6.44 -14.01 25.42
C HIS A 5 -7.14 -14.32 24.08
N ASP A 6 -8.15 -13.53 23.75
CA ASP A 6 -8.78 -13.65 22.44
C ASP A 6 -7.73 -13.41 21.36
N THR A 7 -7.62 -14.32 20.40
CA THR A 7 -6.67 -14.19 19.30
C THR A 7 -7.09 -13.01 18.43
N VAL A 8 -6.20 -12.04 18.27
CA VAL A 8 -6.35 -10.90 17.36
C VAL A 8 -5.47 -11.16 16.14
N ARG A 9 -6.10 -11.37 14.99
CA ARG A 9 -5.42 -11.73 13.76
C ARG A 9 -5.00 -10.51 12.97
N GLY A 10 -3.73 -10.43 12.62
CA GLY A 10 -3.16 -9.37 11.80
C GLY A 10 -2.71 -9.89 10.44
N LEU A 11 -3.13 -9.24 9.37
CA LEU A 11 -2.62 -9.45 8.01
C LEU A 11 -1.69 -8.29 7.66
N VAL A 12 -0.47 -8.61 7.25
CA VAL A 12 0.54 -7.61 6.90
C VAL A 12 0.92 -7.76 5.44
N LEU A 13 0.75 -6.70 4.66
CA LEU A 13 0.92 -6.68 3.22
C LEU A 13 2.15 -5.84 2.84
N ALA A 14 3.17 -6.51 2.28
CA ALA A 14 4.38 -5.81 1.83
C ALA A 14 4.11 -4.92 0.61
N GLY A 15 4.97 -3.93 0.42
CA GLY A 15 5.09 -3.22 -0.85
C GLY A 15 5.67 -4.12 -1.94
N GLY A 16 5.46 -3.78 -3.21
CA GLY A 16 5.99 -4.59 -4.33
C GLY A 16 5.38 -4.26 -5.70
N GLY A 17 4.71 -3.13 -5.84
CA GLY A 17 4.15 -2.65 -7.12
C GLY A 17 3.19 -3.66 -7.74
N ALA A 18 3.41 -4.02 -9.01
CA ALA A 18 2.52 -4.92 -9.76
C ALA A 18 2.37 -6.33 -9.14
N LYS A 19 3.29 -6.74 -8.28
CA LYS A 19 3.19 -8.02 -7.56
C LYS A 19 2.08 -8.02 -6.49
N GLY A 20 1.49 -6.86 -6.18
CA GLY A 20 0.37 -6.74 -5.26
C GLY A 20 -0.86 -7.57 -5.66
N SER A 21 -1.00 -7.93 -6.93
CA SER A 21 -2.04 -8.86 -7.39
C SER A 21 -2.00 -10.21 -6.67
N TYR A 22 -0.82 -10.70 -6.29
CA TYR A 22 -0.65 -11.92 -5.51
C TYR A 22 -1.33 -11.84 -4.13
N GLN A 23 -1.27 -10.67 -3.48
CA GLN A 23 -1.88 -10.45 -2.16
C GLN A 23 -3.39 -10.65 -2.18
N VAL A 24 -4.05 -10.31 -3.30
CA VAL A 24 -5.50 -10.51 -3.47
C VAL A 24 -5.84 -11.99 -3.45
N GLY A 25 -5.07 -12.81 -4.19
CA GLY A 25 -5.25 -14.27 -4.20
C GLY A 25 -5.01 -14.90 -2.81
N VAL A 26 -3.98 -14.42 -2.09
CA VAL A 26 -3.72 -14.87 -0.71
C VAL A 26 -4.90 -14.52 0.19
N TYR A 27 -5.43 -13.30 0.12
CA TYR A 27 -6.55 -12.90 0.97
C TYR A 27 -7.81 -13.70 0.64
N GLN A 28 -8.11 -13.97 -0.64
CA GLN A 28 -9.21 -14.84 -1.05
C GLN A 28 -9.07 -16.24 -0.43
N ALA A 29 -7.87 -16.84 -0.51
CA ALA A 29 -7.61 -18.16 0.08
C ALA A 29 -7.76 -18.15 1.61
N LEU A 30 -7.31 -17.10 2.30
CA LEU A 30 -7.49 -16.95 3.75
C LEU A 30 -8.99 -16.88 4.12
N MET A 31 -9.79 -16.14 3.33
CA MET A 31 -11.25 -16.09 3.53
C MET A 31 -11.89 -17.46 3.34
N GLU A 32 -11.51 -18.23 2.31
CA GLU A 32 -12.00 -19.59 2.07
C GLU A 32 -11.65 -20.55 3.23
N LEU A 33 -10.50 -20.34 3.88
CA LEU A 33 -10.08 -21.09 5.05
C LEU A 33 -10.74 -20.60 6.36
N GLY A 34 -11.59 -19.57 6.30
CA GLY A 34 -12.23 -18.97 7.47
C GLY A 34 -11.26 -18.18 8.37
N TRP A 35 -10.08 -17.80 7.84
CA TRP A 35 -9.14 -16.96 8.54
C TRP A 35 -9.39 -15.49 8.14
N LEU A 36 -10.04 -14.74 9.03
CA LEU A 36 -10.36 -13.33 8.82
C LEU A 36 -9.50 -12.46 9.74
N PRO A 37 -8.90 -11.38 9.26
CA PRO A 37 -8.09 -10.49 10.07
C PRO A 37 -8.96 -9.48 10.85
N ASP A 38 -8.48 -9.11 12.04
CA ASP A 38 -8.98 -8.00 12.85
C ASP A 38 -8.18 -6.70 12.60
N VAL A 39 -6.96 -6.86 12.06
CA VAL A 39 -6.02 -5.77 11.74
C VAL A 39 -5.41 -6.04 10.38
N ILE A 40 -5.35 -5.04 9.51
CA ILE A 40 -4.57 -5.11 8.28
C ILE A 40 -3.63 -3.91 8.21
N THR A 41 -2.35 -4.18 8.00
CA THR A 41 -1.34 -3.13 7.78
C THR A 41 -0.63 -3.34 6.45
N GLY A 42 -0.18 -2.25 5.83
CA GLY A 42 0.50 -2.37 4.54
C GLY A 42 1.46 -1.24 4.24
N ALA A 43 2.37 -1.49 3.30
CA ALA A 43 3.27 -0.53 2.71
C ALA A 43 3.00 -0.44 1.20
N SER A 44 3.10 0.75 0.60
CA SER A 44 2.96 0.92 -0.85
C SER A 44 1.67 0.28 -1.37
N VAL A 45 1.76 -0.55 -2.42
CA VAL A 45 0.64 -1.33 -2.96
C VAL A 45 -0.07 -2.17 -1.88
N GLY A 46 0.66 -2.64 -0.88
CA GLY A 46 0.07 -3.36 0.26
C GLY A 46 -0.89 -2.49 1.07
N SER A 47 -0.64 -1.19 1.20
CA SER A 47 -1.56 -0.25 1.85
C SER A 47 -2.85 -0.05 1.05
N LEU A 48 -2.76 -0.04 -0.28
CA LEU A 48 -3.91 0.07 -1.18
C LEU A 48 -4.79 -1.18 -1.16
N ASN A 49 -4.17 -2.36 -1.27
CA ASN A 49 -4.89 -3.62 -1.14
C ASN A 49 -5.54 -3.77 0.25
N ALA A 50 -4.80 -3.40 1.33
CA ALA A 50 -5.33 -3.38 2.68
C ALA A 50 -6.62 -2.56 2.80
N ALA A 51 -6.66 -1.38 2.19
CA ALA A 51 -7.84 -0.52 2.19
C ALA A 51 -9.05 -1.18 1.51
N LEU A 52 -8.84 -1.84 0.36
CA LEU A 52 -9.89 -2.59 -0.34
C LEU A 52 -10.40 -3.76 0.51
N PHE A 53 -9.50 -4.48 1.18
CA PHE A 53 -9.87 -5.62 2.03
C PHE A 53 -10.64 -5.17 3.28
N VAL A 54 -10.23 -4.07 3.90
CA VAL A 54 -10.92 -3.46 5.04
C VAL A 54 -12.34 -3.02 4.70
N MET A 55 -12.58 -2.59 3.46
CA MET A 55 -13.92 -2.29 2.94
C MET A 55 -14.72 -3.53 2.51
N GLY A 56 -14.13 -4.73 2.57
CA GLY A 56 -14.76 -5.95 2.06
C GLY A 56 -14.82 -6.05 0.52
N LYS A 57 -14.03 -5.24 -0.20
CA LYS A 57 -14.03 -5.14 -1.67
C LYS A 57 -12.99 -6.06 -2.33
N VAL A 58 -12.87 -7.30 -1.87
CA VAL A 58 -11.86 -8.24 -2.39
C VAL A 58 -12.11 -8.63 -3.85
N ASN A 59 -13.37 -8.76 -4.27
CA ASN A 59 -13.71 -9.09 -5.66
C ASN A 59 -13.41 -7.90 -6.58
N GLU A 60 -13.76 -6.70 -6.17
CA GLU A 60 -13.44 -5.47 -6.87
C GLU A 60 -11.93 -5.28 -6.98
N ALA A 61 -11.18 -5.64 -5.93
CA ALA A 61 -9.71 -5.66 -5.98
C ALA A 61 -9.21 -6.65 -7.04
N ALA A 62 -9.77 -7.85 -7.10
CA ALA A 62 -9.40 -8.85 -8.12
C ALA A 62 -9.71 -8.37 -9.54
N ASP A 63 -10.84 -7.73 -9.75
CA ASP A 63 -11.25 -7.20 -11.05
C ASP A 63 -10.40 -5.99 -11.44
N LEU A 64 -10.09 -5.10 -10.50
CA LEU A 64 -9.16 -4.00 -10.70
C LEU A 64 -7.80 -4.53 -11.16
N TRP A 65 -7.21 -5.49 -10.45
CA TRP A 65 -5.91 -6.06 -10.82
C TRP A 65 -5.91 -6.76 -12.19
N ARG A 66 -7.03 -7.33 -12.64
CA ARG A 66 -7.16 -7.90 -13.99
C ARG A 66 -7.28 -6.85 -15.09
N SER A 67 -7.84 -5.68 -14.75
CA SER A 67 -8.05 -4.57 -15.69
C SER A 67 -6.89 -3.59 -15.73
N LEU A 68 -6.03 -3.57 -14.69
CA LEU A 68 -4.87 -2.68 -14.66
C LEU A 68 -3.90 -3.06 -15.78
N ASP A 69 -3.76 -2.16 -16.71
CA ASP A 69 -2.62 -2.11 -17.62
C ASP A 69 -1.53 -1.19 -17.04
N ASN A 70 -0.39 -1.12 -17.71
CA ASN A 70 0.72 -0.29 -17.26
C ASN A 70 0.40 1.23 -17.24
N HIS A 71 -0.71 1.65 -17.86
CA HIS A 71 -1.14 3.05 -17.98
C HIS A 71 -2.04 3.49 -16.83
N GLY A 72 -2.74 2.55 -16.17
CA GLY A 72 -3.66 2.87 -15.06
C GLY A 72 -2.97 3.27 -13.76
N VAL A 73 -1.65 3.07 -13.64
CA VAL A 73 -0.87 3.38 -12.42
C VAL A 73 0.25 4.38 -12.70
N LEU A 74 0.87 4.29 -13.87
CA LEU A 74 1.99 5.13 -14.29
C LEU A 74 1.73 5.71 -15.67
N GLU A 75 1.94 7.00 -15.85
CA GLU A 75 1.92 7.64 -17.17
C GLU A 75 3.17 7.23 -17.98
N LEU A 76 3.19 5.99 -18.45
CA LEU A 76 4.24 5.54 -19.36
C LEU A 76 3.83 5.86 -20.81
N PRO A 77 4.71 6.48 -21.61
CA PRO A 77 4.40 6.80 -23.00
C PRO A 77 4.30 5.53 -23.85
N GLU A 78 3.20 5.42 -24.60
CA GLU A 78 2.98 4.32 -25.54
C GLU A 78 3.84 4.44 -26.82
N GLY A 79 4.15 3.30 -27.43
CA GLY A 79 4.74 3.23 -28.76
C GLY A 79 6.17 3.73 -28.89
N LYS A 80 6.88 3.96 -27.78
CA LYS A 80 8.29 4.39 -27.80
C LYS A 80 9.25 3.23 -28.06
N THR A 81 10.31 3.54 -28.77
CA THR A 81 11.46 2.63 -28.90
C THR A 81 12.19 2.48 -27.55
N PRO A 82 13.01 1.44 -27.36
CA PRO A 82 13.80 1.27 -26.14
C PRO A 82 14.70 2.48 -25.82
N GLU A 83 15.21 3.16 -26.84
CA GLU A 83 16.05 4.36 -26.68
C GLU A 83 15.22 5.55 -26.19
N GLU A 84 14.06 5.80 -26.81
CA GLU A 84 13.14 6.87 -26.39
C GLU A 84 12.57 6.62 -24.97
N LEU A 85 12.33 5.36 -24.63
CA LEU A 85 11.89 5.01 -23.27
C LEU A 85 13.01 5.28 -22.24
N ARG A 86 14.25 4.92 -22.58
CA ARG A 86 15.40 5.24 -21.72
C ARG A 86 15.54 6.73 -21.51
N ASP A 87 15.46 7.52 -22.56
CA ASP A 87 15.61 8.97 -22.48
C ASP A 87 14.46 9.61 -21.68
N PHE A 88 13.24 9.16 -21.88
CA PHE A 88 12.09 9.53 -21.05
C PHE A 88 12.32 9.21 -19.57
N LEU A 89 12.82 8.00 -19.23
CA LEU A 89 13.12 7.63 -17.86
C LEU A 89 14.20 8.52 -17.25
N LEU A 90 15.26 8.84 -18.02
CA LEU A 90 16.31 9.74 -17.55
C LEU A 90 15.81 11.16 -17.33
N GLU A 91 14.95 11.68 -18.20
CA GLU A 91 14.31 12.99 -18.01
C GLU A 91 13.37 12.99 -16.80
N THR A 92 12.58 11.93 -16.64
CA THR A 92 11.70 11.74 -15.49
C THR A 92 12.47 11.74 -14.18
N LEU A 93 13.56 10.99 -14.12
CA LEU A 93 14.44 10.97 -12.93
C LEU A 93 15.07 12.35 -12.65
N ARG A 94 15.52 13.07 -13.69
CA ARG A 94 16.03 14.44 -13.55
C ARG A 94 14.94 15.43 -13.11
N GLY A 95 13.70 15.19 -13.52
CA GLY A 95 12.51 15.96 -13.14
C GLY A 95 11.96 15.62 -11.74
N GLY A 96 12.58 14.68 -11.03
CA GLY A 96 12.18 14.27 -9.68
C GLY A 96 11.12 13.18 -9.62
N GLY A 97 10.87 12.47 -10.71
CA GLY A 97 9.93 11.34 -10.79
C GLY A 97 8.62 11.67 -11.54
N LEU A 98 7.86 10.61 -11.84
CA LEU A 98 6.52 10.71 -12.44
C LEU A 98 5.52 11.31 -11.46
N ASN A 99 4.43 11.85 -12.01
CA ASN A 99 3.30 12.33 -11.21
C ASN A 99 2.50 11.15 -10.62
N THR A 100 1.95 11.34 -9.43
CA THR A 100 1.08 10.38 -8.72
C THR A 100 -0.40 10.59 -9.04
N GLU A 101 -0.74 11.52 -9.92
CA GLU A 101 -2.13 11.87 -10.25
C GLU A 101 -2.96 10.67 -10.76
N PRO A 102 -2.46 9.82 -11.68
CA PRO A 102 -3.23 8.63 -12.12
C PRO A 102 -3.56 7.70 -10.98
N LEU A 103 -2.60 7.46 -10.08
CA LEU A 103 -2.84 6.68 -8.86
C LEU A 103 -3.87 7.35 -7.95
N GLY A 104 -3.81 8.70 -7.83
CA GLY A 104 -4.78 9.49 -7.09
C GLY A 104 -6.20 9.33 -7.62
N GLN A 105 -6.39 9.30 -8.94
CA GLN A 105 -7.69 9.07 -9.58
C GLN A 105 -8.19 7.64 -9.32
N THR A 106 -7.30 6.65 -9.37
CA THR A 106 -7.65 5.27 -9.02
C THR A 106 -8.10 5.16 -7.56
N ILE A 107 -7.40 5.82 -6.64
CA ILE A 107 -7.79 5.86 -5.23
C ILE A 107 -9.19 6.49 -5.10
N ASP A 108 -9.45 7.63 -5.74
CA ASP A 108 -10.78 8.30 -5.69
C ASP A 108 -11.91 7.41 -6.22
N GLN A 109 -11.63 6.59 -7.22
CA GLN A 109 -12.62 5.73 -7.83
C GLN A 109 -13.00 4.53 -6.95
N TYR A 110 -12.03 3.94 -6.24
CA TYR A 110 -12.21 2.65 -5.57
C TYR A 110 -12.26 2.74 -4.06
N MET A 111 -11.73 3.81 -3.44
CA MET A 111 -11.61 3.96 -2.00
C MET A 111 -12.68 4.89 -1.44
N ASP A 112 -13.23 4.51 -0.31
CA ASP A 112 -14.13 5.33 0.50
C ASP A 112 -13.58 5.41 1.92
N GLU A 113 -13.03 6.57 2.29
CA GLU A 113 -12.45 6.78 3.61
C GLU A 113 -13.44 6.55 4.73
N ASN A 114 -14.71 6.94 4.54
CA ASN A 114 -15.72 6.73 5.57
C ASN A 114 -16.01 5.24 5.78
N ALA A 115 -16.05 4.46 4.70
CA ALA A 115 -16.22 3.01 4.79
C ALA A 115 -15.02 2.34 5.48
N ILE A 116 -13.79 2.79 5.19
CA ILE A 116 -12.58 2.30 5.85
C ILE A 116 -12.63 2.60 7.35
N ARG A 117 -12.97 3.84 7.73
CA ARG A 117 -13.07 4.25 9.14
C ARG A 117 -14.20 3.57 9.91
N ALA A 118 -15.28 3.21 9.22
CA ALA A 118 -16.43 2.52 9.82
C ALA A 118 -16.24 1.00 9.92
N SER A 119 -15.18 0.46 9.34
CA SER A 119 -14.90 -0.97 9.35
C SER A 119 -14.55 -1.47 10.76
N HIS A 120 -14.93 -2.73 11.03
CA HIS A 120 -14.48 -3.44 12.23
C HIS A 120 -13.03 -3.90 12.13
N ILE A 121 -12.47 -3.96 10.92
CA ILE A 121 -11.06 -4.30 10.68
C ILE A 121 -10.24 -3.02 10.80
N ARG A 122 -9.28 -3.03 11.71
CA ARG A 122 -8.37 -1.89 11.93
C ARG A 122 -7.36 -1.79 10.79
N TYR A 123 -7.21 -0.58 10.26
CA TYR A 123 -6.31 -0.28 9.14
C TYR A 123 -5.11 0.52 9.60
N GLY A 124 -3.93 0.18 9.07
CA GLY A 124 -2.70 0.95 9.25
C GLY A 124 -1.81 0.91 8.02
N LEU A 125 -1.03 1.95 7.82
CA LEU A 125 -0.05 2.05 6.75
C LEU A 125 1.26 2.66 7.25
N VAL A 126 2.29 2.60 6.43
CA VAL A 126 3.58 3.23 6.71
C VAL A 126 3.99 4.14 5.57
N ILE A 127 4.63 5.25 5.92
CA ILE A 127 5.28 6.19 5.02
C ILE A 127 6.72 6.41 5.48
N THR A 128 7.60 6.89 4.61
CA THR A 128 8.98 7.22 4.98
C THR A 128 9.22 8.70 4.80
N GLU A 129 9.59 9.41 5.85
CA GLU A 129 9.99 10.81 5.76
C GLU A 129 11.28 10.93 4.93
N MET A 130 11.24 11.70 3.83
CA MET A 130 12.33 11.73 2.85
C MET A 130 13.65 12.26 3.43
N ASN A 131 13.60 13.31 4.24
CA ASN A 131 14.82 13.99 4.72
C ASN A 131 15.54 13.20 5.80
N THR A 132 14.81 12.53 6.68
CA THR A 132 15.35 11.80 7.83
C THR A 132 15.45 10.30 7.59
N LEU A 133 14.79 9.80 6.55
CA LEU A 133 14.58 8.39 6.27
C LEU A 133 13.96 7.63 7.45
N ARG A 134 13.12 8.29 8.24
CA ARG A 134 12.39 7.66 9.34
C ARG A 134 11.11 7.01 8.81
N SER A 135 10.86 5.78 9.26
CA SER A 135 9.53 5.16 9.10
C SER A 135 8.52 5.88 9.99
N VAL A 136 7.39 6.25 9.41
CA VAL A 136 6.25 6.82 10.12
C VAL A 136 5.12 5.82 9.98
N GLN A 137 4.77 5.19 11.08
CA GLN A 137 3.67 4.23 11.19
C GLN A 137 2.40 5.02 11.51
N CYS A 138 1.36 4.83 10.69
CA CYS A 138 0.12 5.57 10.80
C CYS A 138 -1.07 4.61 10.94
N THR A 139 -1.87 4.81 11.97
CA THR A 139 -3.21 4.26 12.10
C THR A 139 -4.24 5.26 11.60
N LEU A 140 -5.52 4.87 11.48
CA LEU A 140 -6.58 5.83 11.12
C LEU A 140 -6.74 6.97 12.14
N ASP A 141 -6.36 6.75 13.41
CA ASP A 141 -6.42 7.77 14.44
C ASP A 141 -5.31 8.84 14.27
N ASP A 142 -4.20 8.47 13.62
CA ASP A 142 -3.09 9.38 13.34
C ASP A 142 -3.32 10.19 12.05
N ILE A 143 -4.29 9.79 11.22
CA ILE A 143 -4.58 10.40 9.91
C ILE A 143 -5.82 11.29 10.04
N PRO A 144 -5.71 12.61 9.82
CA PRO A 144 -6.86 13.50 9.82
C PRO A 144 -7.94 13.05 8.84
N GLN A 145 -9.20 13.22 9.21
CA GLN A 145 -10.33 12.87 8.33
C GLN A 145 -10.26 13.71 7.04
N GLY A 146 -10.41 13.02 5.90
CA GLY A 146 -10.30 13.61 4.57
C GLY A 146 -8.88 13.56 3.98
N GLN A 147 -7.87 13.09 4.73
CA GLN A 147 -6.49 13.02 4.28
C GLN A 147 -5.98 11.59 4.03
N LEU A 148 -6.82 10.56 4.16
CA LEU A 148 -6.37 9.17 3.99
C LEU A 148 -5.77 8.92 2.60
N LYS A 149 -6.32 9.54 1.56
CA LYS A 149 -5.78 9.51 0.19
C LYS A 149 -4.33 10.02 0.15
N ASP A 150 -4.03 11.13 0.82
CA ASP A 150 -2.69 11.73 0.82
C ASP A 150 -1.66 10.78 1.44
N TYR A 151 -2.03 10.13 2.53
CA TYR A 151 -1.18 9.13 3.19
C TYR A 151 -0.99 7.86 2.34
N MET A 152 -2.02 7.42 1.60
CA MET A 152 -1.89 6.30 0.65
C MET A 152 -0.96 6.66 -0.50
N LEU A 153 -1.07 7.88 -1.05
CA LEU A 153 -0.18 8.38 -2.09
C LEU A 153 1.26 8.50 -1.58
N ALA A 154 1.45 9.00 -0.36
CA ALA A 154 2.77 9.07 0.28
C ALA A 154 3.36 7.67 0.49
N SER A 155 2.55 6.70 0.96
CA SER A 155 2.97 5.30 1.13
C SER A 155 3.38 4.65 -0.19
N SER A 156 2.84 5.11 -1.31
CA SER A 156 3.07 4.57 -2.65
C SER A 156 4.03 5.41 -3.50
N ALA A 157 4.62 6.48 -2.94
CA ALA A 157 5.53 7.39 -3.64
C ALA A 157 6.92 6.75 -3.82
N CYS A 158 7.03 5.77 -4.71
CA CYS A 158 8.23 4.97 -4.97
C CYS A 158 9.32 5.82 -5.67
N PHE A 159 9.96 6.70 -4.90
CA PHE A 159 11.08 7.52 -5.39
C PHE A 159 12.29 6.63 -5.75
N PRO A 160 13.02 6.91 -6.86
CA PRO A 160 12.88 8.08 -7.74
C PRO A 160 11.90 7.91 -8.91
N ALA A 161 11.20 6.77 -9.04
CA ALA A 161 10.27 6.54 -10.14
C ALA A 161 9.03 7.46 -10.04
N LEU A 162 8.48 7.61 -8.84
CA LEU A 162 7.42 8.56 -8.51
C LEU A 162 7.97 9.71 -7.69
N ARG A 163 7.37 10.89 -7.82
CA ARG A 163 7.74 12.07 -7.01
C ARG A 163 7.42 11.84 -5.55
N PRO A 164 8.26 12.38 -4.62
CA PRO A 164 7.89 12.44 -3.22
C PRO A 164 6.55 13.16 -3.05
N TYR A 165 5.71 12.65 -2.16
CA TYR A 165 4.43 13.26 -1.83
C TYR A 165 4.59 14.20 -0.63
N GLU A 166 3.95 15.36 -0.67
CA GLU A 166 4.07 16.37 0.40
C GLU A 166 2.77 16.42 1.22
N ILE A 167 2.90 16.24 2.54
CA ILE A 167 1.81 16.40 3.52
C ILE A 167 2.29 17.44 4.53
N ASP A 168 1.54 18.52 4.69
CA ASP A 168 1.81 19.61 5.64
C ASP A 168 3.25 20.17 5.58
N GLY A 169 3.80 20.31 4.37
CA GLY A 169 5.15 20.83 4.13
C GLY A 169 6.29 19.83 4.35
N VAL A 170 5.97 18.57 4.69
CA VAL A 170 6.94 17.49 4.85
C VAL A 170 6.84 16.54 3.66
N LYS A 171 8.00 16.21 3.06
CA LYS A 171 8.07 15.28 1.94
C LYS A 171 8.23 13.84 2.42
N TYR A 172 7.40 12.97 1.86
CA TYR A 172 7.39 11.54 2.11
C TYR A 172 7.66 10.76 0.83
N ILE A 173 8.27 9.61 1.01
CA ILE A 173 8.49 8.59 -0.02
C ILE A 173 7.88 7.28 0.46
N ASP A 174 7.81 6.30 -0.43
CA ASP A 174 7.23 4.98 -0.20
C ASP A 174 7.63 4.38 1.16
N GLY A 175 6.65 3.84 1.87
CA GLY A 175 6.86 3.21 3.17
C GLY A 175 7.85 2.05 3.13
N GLY A 176 7.87 1.33 2.01
CA GLY A 176 8.77 0.20 1.78
C GLY A 176 10.26 0.53 1.83
N TRP A 177 10.64 1.80 1.72
CA TRP A 177 12.03 2.21 1.91
C TRP A 177 12.60 1.86 3.29
N ARG A 178 11.76 1.85 4.31
CA ARG A 178 12.19 1.61 5.70
C ARG A 178 11.45 0.48 6.39
N ASP A 179 10.20 0.24 6.03
CA ASP A 179 9.35 -0.77 6.68
C ASP A 179 8.43 -1.40 5.62
N ASN A 180 9.01 -2.26 4.77
CA ASN A 180 8.27 -2.86 3.65
C ASN A 180 7.20 -3.85 4.11
N MET A 181 7.35 -4.43 5.30
CA MET A 181 6.37 -5.34 5.90
C MET A 181 6.09 -4.89 7.34
N PRO A 182 5.09 -4.01 7.56
CA PRO A 182 4.87 -3.34 8.83
C PRO A 182 4.26 -4.25 9.90
N LEU A 183 5.00 -5.32 10.28
CA LEU A 183 4.64 -6.28 11.33
C LEU A 183 4.54 -5.62 12.70
N GLU A 184 5.47 -4.71 12.99
CA GLU A 184 5.49 -3.99 14.27
C GLU A 184 4.25 -3.11 14.43
N LEU A 185 3.80 -2.46 13.36
CA LEU A 185 2.57 -1.67 13.37
C LEU A 185 1.36 -2.55 13.69
N ALA A 186 1.22 -3.70 13.03
CA ALA A 186 0.13 -4.63 13.31
C ALA A 186 0.15 -5.11 14.78
N ALA A 187 1.33 -5.42 15.32
CA ALA A 187 1.48 -5.79 16.73
C ALA A 187 1.10 -4.64 17.69
N LYS A 188 1.52 -3.41 17.39
CA LYS A 188 1.13 -2.20 18.16
C LYS A 188 -0.38 -1.96 18.12
N MET A 189 -1.04 -2.31 17.01
CA MET A 189 -2.48 -2.29 16.86
C MET A 189 -3.18 -3.45 17.56
N GLY A 190 -2.44 -4.29 18.28
CA GLY A 190 -2.95 -5.35 19.15
C GLY A 190 -3.05 -6.73 18.50
N ALA A 191 -2.49 -6.95 17.31
CA ALA A 191 -2.45 -8.27 16.71
C ALA A 191 -1.56 -9.22 17.54
N THR A 192 -2.07 -10.42 17.83
CA THR A 192 -1.37 -11.47 18.58
C THR A 192 -0.97 -12.66 17.71
N GLU A 193 -1.59 -12.78 16.52
CA GLU A 193 -1.25 -13.73 15.46
C GLU A 193 -1.08 -12.95 14.16
N LEU A 194 0.01 -13.17 13.44
CA LEU A 194 0.34 -12.42 12.23
C LEU A 194 0.55 -13.34 11.04
N ILE A 195 -0.04 -12.98 9.91
CA ILE A 195 0.32 -13.50 8.58
C ILE A 195 0.90 -12.34 7.77
N GLY A 196 2.15 -12.49 7.34
CA GLY A 196 2.81 -11.56 6.42
C GLY A 196 2.78 -12.07 4.99
N VAL A 197 2.42 -11.20 4.05
CA VAL A 197 2.46 -11.50 2.61
C VAL A 197 3.56 -10.68 1.97
N ASP A 198 4.73 -11.31 1.86
CA ASP A 198 5.88 -10.74 1.17
C ASP A 198 5.78 -11.04 -0.33
N VAL A 199 5.96 -10.01 -1.13
CA VAL A 199 5.93 -10.09 -2.60
C VAL A 199 7.26 -9.74 -3.25
N ASP A 200 8.29 -9.41 -2.47
CA ASP A 200 9.62 -9.16 -3.02
C ASP A 200 10.31 -10.44 -3.49
N GLY A 201 9.92 -11.58 -2.92
CA GLY A 201 10.40 -12.89 -3.31
C GLY A 201 11.88 -13.12 -2.95
N VAL A 202 12.20 -14.30 -2.45
CA VAL A 202 13.59 -14.78 -2.39
C VAL A 202 13.93 -15.34 -3.77
N GLY A 203 14.25 -14.46 -4.71
CA GLY A 203 14.83 -14.86 -6.00
C GLY A 203 16.31 -15.18 -5.83
N PRO A 204 16.91 -16.01 -6.73
CA PRO A 204 18.35 -16.12 -6.76
C PRO A 204 18.94 -14.73 -7.03
N THR A 205 19.81 -14.29 -6.13
CA THR A 205 20.63 -13.08 -6.25
C THR A 205 21.61 -13.20 -7.39
#